data_d374cc880d3343c48964fef0c19ef015
#
_entry.id   d374cc880d3343c48964fef0c19ef015
#
_cell.length_a   1.000
_cell.length_b   1.000
_cell.length_c   1.000
_cell.angle_alpha   90.00
_cell.angle_beta   90.00
_cell.angle_gamma   90.00
#
_symmetry.space_group_name_H-M   'P 1'
#
loop_
_entity.id
_entity.type
_entity.pdbx_description
1 polymer ?
#
loop_
_entity_poly.entity_id
_entity_poly.type
_entity_poly.pdbx_seq_one_letter_code
_entity_poly.pdbx_strand_id
1 'polypeptide(L)'
;GHPYVSRAIANRHGEDVQGFLITPPHVEPPYPLFMDVHGGPAWFWGDYWSPKTQALVDAGIAVALVNYRGSATFGRDWRDRLVGDVGFPETEDFIDWMDALVGEGYADPQRFILWGPSWGGYLTLLGVGMHPDRWAAGVATVPVGDYIAAYDDSSPSLQAMDRGYLGAPPGDIPDFIIPRSPITY
;
A
#
# COMPACT_ATOMS: atom_id res chain seq x y z
N GLY A 1 8.96 -15.68 17.51
CA GLY A 1 8.36 -14.57 16.75
C GLY A 1 6.84 -14.72 16.70
N HIS A 2 6.16 -13.65 16.35
CA HIS A 2 4.70 -13.62 16.22
C HIS A 2 4.27 -14.25 14.90
N PRO A 3 3.17 -15.04 14.88
CA PRO A 3 2.71 -15.72 13.67
C PRO A 3 2.10 -14.73 12.67
N TYR A 4 2.30 -15.00 11.40
CA TYR A 4 1.70 -14.31 10.28
C TYR A 4 0.41 -15.03 9.90
N VAL A 5 -0.73 -14.42 10.19
CA VAL A 5 -2.04 -15.00 9.86
C VAL A 5 -2.44 -14.55 8.46
N SER A 6 -2.44 -15.47 7.50
CA SER A 6 -2.90 -15.18 6.14
C SER A 6 -4.39 -14.87 6.13
N ARG A 7 -4.77 -13.82 5.42
CA ARG A 7 -6.16 -13.38 5.25
C ARG A 7 -6.42 -13.02 3.79
N ALA A 8 -7.65 -13.22 3.37
CA ALA A 8 -8.19 -12.66 2.13
C ALA A 8 -9.39 -11.79 2.51
N ILE A 9 -9.37 -10.53 2.13
CA ILE A 9 -10.44 -9.57 2.40
C ILE A 9 -10.99 -9.12 1.05
N ALA A 10 -12.31 -9.26 0.87
CA ALA A 10 -12.96 -8.80 -0.35
C ALA A 10 -12.90 -7.28 -0.44
N ASN A 11 -12.39 -6.76 -1.55
CA ASN A 11 -12.43 -5.33 -1.84
C ASN A 11 -13.86 -4.92 -2.31
N ARG A 12 -14.08 -3.63 -2.51
CA ARG A 12 -15.35 -3.05 -2.98
C ARG A 12 -15.84 -3.59 -4.32
N HIS A 13 -14.95 -4.24 -5.09
CA HIS A 13 -15.26 -4.87 -6.37
C HIS A 13 -15.55 -6.38 -6.23
N GLY A 14 -15.53 -6.91 -4.98
CA GLY A 14 -15.76 -8.33 -4.69
C GLY A 14 -14.58 -9.24 -5.02
N GLU A 15 -13.36 -8.67 -5.15
CA GLU A 15 -12.14 -9.42 -5.41
C GLU A 15 -11.37 -9.66 -4.09
N ASP A 16 -10.85 -10.85 -3.91
CA ASP A 16 -10.08 -11.20 -2.72
C ASP A 16 -8.68 -10.58 -2.75
N VAL A 17 -8.43 -9.63 -1.86
CA VAL A 17 -7.12 -9.03 -1.61
C VAL A 17 -6.44 -9.81 -0.49
N GLN A 18 -5.41 -10.57 -0.85
CA GLN A 18 -4.65 -11.37 0.11
C GLN A 18 -3.65 -10.50 0.89
N GLY A 19 -3.41 -10.86 2.14
CA GLY A 19 -2.41 -10.24 2.99
C GLY A 19 -2.17 -11.04 4.26
N PHE A 20 -1.44 -10.44 5.19
CA PHE A 20 -1.18 -11.03 6.50
C PHE A 20 -1.54 -10.04 7.59
N LEU A 21 -2.13 -10.56 8.67
CA LEU A 21 -2.35 -9.82 9.91
C LEU A 21 -1.49 -10.45 11.01
N ILE A 22 -0.71 -9.61 11.69
CA ILE A 22 0.12 -10.02 12.81
C ILE A 22 -0.32 -9.20 14.03
N THR A 23 -0.82 -9.86 15.07
CA THR A 23 -1.39 -9.20 16.25
C THR A 23 -0.53 -9.39 17.49
N PRO A 24 -0.49 -8.39 18.40
CA PRO A 24 0.21 -8.50 19.65
C PRO A 24 -0.50 -9.49 20.59
N PRO A 25 0.21 -10.50 21.16
CA PRO A 25 -0.44 -11.59 21.89
C PRO A 25 -0.90 -11.21 23.32
N HIS A 26 -0.47 -10.04 23.83
CA HIS A 26 -0.74 -9.61 25.20
C HIS A 26 -1.55 -8.30 25.26
N VAL A 27 -2.12 -7.89 24.15
CA VAL A 27 -2.97 -6.69 24.03
C VAL A 27 -4.30 -7.14 23.47
N GLU A 28 -5.39 -6.63 24.02
CA GLU A 28 -6.72 -6.87 23.48
C GLU A 28 -7.06 -5.87 22.38
N PRO A 29 -7.80 -6.28 21.33
CA PRO A 29 -8.28 -5.37 20.31
C PRO A 29 -9.32 -4.36 20.88
N PRO A 30 -9.52 -3.22 20.20
CA PRO A 30 -8.96 -2.83 18.92
C PRO A 30 -7.52 -2.30 19.02
N TYR A 31 -6.66 -2.76 18.11
CA TYR A 31 -5.24 -2.39 18.09
C TYR A 31 -4.96 -1.08 17.37
N PRO A 32 -3.90 -0.30 17.75
CA PRO A 32 -3.24 0.54 16.77
C PRO A 32 -2.71 -0.35 15.65
N LEU A 33 -2.83 0.09 14.40
CA LEU A 33 -2.48 -0.73 13.25
C LEU A 33 -1.47 -0.04 12.35
N PHE A 34 -0.39 -0.74 12.08
CA PHE A 34 0.63 -0.36 11.10
C PHE A 34 0.36 -1.10 9.79
N MET A 35 -0.04 -0.36 8.77
CA MET A 35 -0.26 -0.90 7.43
C MET A 35 1.01 -0.73 6.61
N ASP A 36 1.60 -1.85 6.23
CA ASP A 36 2.84 -1.91 5.46
C ASP A 36 2.52 -2.22 4.00
N VAL A 37 2.66 -1.21 3.15
CA VAL A 37 2.45 -1.34 1.71
C VAL A 37 3.78 -1.47 1.00
N HIS A 38 3.95 -2.53 0.22
CA HIS A 38 5.22 -2.84 -0.43
C HIS A 38 5.52 -1.92 -1.61
N GLY A 39 6.78 -1.87 -2.00
CA GLY A 39 7.23 -1.23 -3.22
C GLY A 39 7.08 -2.14 -4.45
N GLY A 40 7.64 -1.72 -5.55
CA GLY A 40 7.68 -2.52 -6.78
C GLY A 40 7.20 -1.77 -8.00
N PRO A 41 5.87 -1.74 -8.34
CA PRO A 41 4.70 -2.32 -7.67
C PRO A 41 4.59 -3.85 -7.72
N ALA A 42 5.19 -4.52 -8.71
CA ALA A 42 5.13 -5.97 -8.87
C ALA A 42 6.04 -6.68 -7.85
N TRP A 43 5.73 -6.52 -6.59
CA TRP A 43 6.32 -7.23 -5.45
C TRP A 43 5.22 -7.92 -4.66
N PHE A 44 5.55 -8.52 -3.50
CA PHE A 44 4.57 -9.16 -2.62
C PHE A 44 5.09 -9.30 -1.20
N TRP A 45 4.15 -9.35 -0.25
CA TRP A 45 4.40 -9.81 1.11
C TRP A 45 4.15 -11.30 1.23
N GLY A 46 5.10 -12.01 1.82
CA GLY A 46 5.02 -13.42 2.15
C GLY A 46 5.15 -13.68 3.64
N ASP A 47 4.96 -14.92 4.04
CA ASP A 47 5.23 -15.38 5.42
C ASP A 47 6.74 -15.56 5.61
N TYR A 48 7.43 -14.44 5.84
CA TYR A 48 8.85 -14.44 6.19
C TYR A 48 9.12 -13.49 7.36
N TRP A 49 10.02 -13.90 8.23
CA TRP A 49 10.35 -13.15 9.43
C TRP A 49 10.94 -11.76 9.11
N SER A 50 10.37 -10.73 9.70
CA SER A 50 10.82 -9.34 9.58
C SER A 50 11.08 -8.74 10.96
N PRO A 51 12.30 -8.26 11.26
CA PRO A 51 12.60 -7.63 12.56
C PRO A 51 11.73 -6.40 12.82
N LYS A 52 11.41 -5.62 11.79
CA LYS A 52 10.51 -4.45 11.89
C LYS A 52 9.12 -4.89 12.35
N THR A 53 8.54 -5.87 11.66
CA THR A 53 7.20 -6.39 12.00
C THR A 53 7.16 -6.93 13.43
N GLN A 54 8.16 -7.73 13.82
CA GLN A 54 8.22 -8.30 15.16
C GLN A 54 8.35 -7.23 16.25
N ALA A 55 9.19 -6.21 16.02
CA ALA A 55 9.38 -5.11 16.98
C ALA A 55 8.11 -4.25 17.15
N LEU A 56 7.36 -4.01 16.08
CA LEU A 56 6.08 -3.29 16.15
C LEU A 56 5.05 -4.10 16.96
N VAL A 57 4.97 -5.39 16.72
CA VAL A 57 4.04 -6.28 17.43
C VAL A 57 4.42 -6.41 18.91
N ASP A 58 5.73 -6.51 19.23
CA ASP A 58 6.23 -6.46 20.63
C ASP A 58 5.87 -5.13 21.32
N ALA A 59 5.79 -4.04 20.57
CA ALA A 59 5.35 -2.73 21.07
C ALA A 59 3.82 -2.57 21.21
N GLY A 60 3.04 -3.61 20.93
CA GLY A 60 1.58 -3.59 21.05
C GLY A 60 0.85 -3.05 19.83
N ILE A 61 1.50 -2.95 18.67
CA ILE A 61 0.95 -2.47 17.41
C ILE A 61 0.70 -3.67 16.48
N ALA A 62 -0.52 -3.86 16.02
CA ALA A 62 -0.81 -4.86 15.00
C ALA A 62 -0.22 -4.41 13.64
N VAL A 63 0.19 -5.38 12.83
CA VAL A 63 0.75 -5.11 11.49
C VAL A 63 -0.10 -5.80 10.43
N ALA A 64 -0.53 -5.04 9.43
CA ALA A 64 -1.16 -5.54 8.22
C ALA A 64 -0.19 -5.42 7.04
N LEU A 65 0.04 -6.52 6.35
CA LEU A 65 0.85 -6.62 5.14
C LEU A 65 -0.11 -6.91 3.98
N VAL A 66 -0.36 -5.94 3.11
CA VAL A 66 -1.40 -6.05 2.07
C VAL A 66 -0.77 -6.31 0.71
N ASN A 67 -1.26 -7.36 0.03
CA ASN A 67 -0.92 -7.67 -1.36
C ASN A 67 -2.00 -7.09 -2.29
N TYR A 68 -1.95 -5.78 -2.46
CA TYR A 68 -2.89 -5.01 -3.27
C TYR A 68 -2.85 -5.41 -4.76
N ARG A 69 -3.85 -5.00 -5.54
CA ARG A 69 -3.85 -5.17 -7.01
C ARG A 69 -2.53 -4.70 -7.61
N GLY A 70 -1.92 -5.50 -8.47
CA GLY A 70 -0.58 -5.27 -9.00
C GLY A 70 0.51 -6.10 -8.34
N SER A 71 0.25 -6.68 -7.16
CA SER A 71 1.21 -7.56 -6.48
C SER A 71 1.54 -8.80 -7.31
N ALA A 72 2.80 -9.25 -7.21
CA ALA A 72 3.29 -10.46 -7.86
C ALA A 72 2.77 -11.72 -7.15
N THR A 73 2.96 -12.89 -7.78
CA THR A 73 2.63 -14.24 -7.31
C THR A 73 1.15 -14.63 -7.33
N PHE A 74 0.22 -13.70 -7.58
CA PHE A 74 -1.23 -13.94 -7.67
C PHE A 74 -1.74 -14.12 -9.10
N GLY A 75 -0.85 -14.38 -10.04
CA GLY A 75 -1.16 -14.51 -11.46
C GLY A 75 -0.97 -13.23 -12.26
N ARG A 76 -0.98 -13.41 -13.59
CA ARG A 76 -0.75 -12.30 -14.52
C ARG A 76 -1.87 -11.27 -14.44
N ASP A 77 -3.12 -11.72 -14.41
CA ASP A 77 -4.29 -10.84 -14.43
C ASP A 77 -4.32 -9.92 -13.20
N TRP A 78 -3.91 -10.40 -12.02
CA TRP A 78 -3.78 -9.59 -10.82
C TRP A 78 -2.65 -8.57 -10.93
N ARG A 79 -1.47 -9.02 -11.36
CA ARG A 79 -0.29 -8.16 -11.54
C ARG A 79 -0.52 -7.04 -12.56
N ASP A 80 -1.16 -7.35 -13.66
CA ASP A 80 -1.33 -6.43 -14.79
C ASP A 80 -2.54 -5.48 -14.58
N ARG A 81 -3.24 -5.55 -13.43
CA ARG A 81 -4.34 -4.63 -13.07
C ARG A 81 -3.94 -3.16 -13.00
N LEU A 82 -2.65 -2.89 -12.79
CA LEU A 82 -2.13 -1.52 -12.74
C LEU A 82 -1.74 -0.96 -14.11
N VAL A 83 -1.75 -1.76 -15.15
CA VAL A 83 -1.45 -1.26 -16.49
C VAL A 83 -2.57 -0.33 -16.95
N GLY A 84 -2.26 0.95 -17.08
CA GLY A 84 -3.22 2.00 -17.43
C GLY A 84 -4.03 2.54 -16.23
N ASP A 85 -3.81 2.05 -15.00
CA ASP A 85 -4.53 2.55 -13.82
C ASP A 85 -3.72 2.35 -12.53
N VAL A 86 -2.75 3.22 -12.28
CA VAL A 86 -1.87 3.17 -11.10
C VAL A 86 -2.38 4.08 -9.97
N GLY A 87 -2.07 3.74 -8.74
CA GLY A 87 -2.27 4.57 -7.55
C GLY A 87 -3.66 4.40 -6.91
N PHE A 88 -4.73 4.52 -7.68
CA PHE A 88 -6.09 4.43 -7.16
C PHE A 88 -6.50 2.99 -6.79
N PRO A 89 -6.29 1.98 -7.66
CA PRO A 89 -6.65 0.61 -7.30
C PRO A 89 -5.95 0.09 -6.06
N GLU A 90 -4.66 0.39 -5.89
CA GLU A 90 -3.90 -0.02 -4.71
C GLU A 90 -4.40 0.67 -3.45
N THR A 91 -4.69 1.99 -3.56
CA THR A 91 -5.22 2.78 -2.46
C THR A 91 -6.58 2.27 -2.01
N GLU A 92 -7.47 1.93 -2.95
CA GLU A 92 -8.76 1.31 -2.63
C GLU A 92 -8.58 0.01 -1.85
N ASP A 93 -7.69 -0.88 -2.29
CA ASP A 93 -7.50 -2.19 -1.67
C ASP A 93 -7.04 -2.08 -0.22
N PHE A 94 -6.11 -1.19 0.12
CA PHE A 94 -5.68 -1.06 1.51
C PHE A 94 -6.68 -0.25 2.37
N ILE A 95 -7.49 0.64 1.79
CA ILE A 95 -8.62 1.25 2.49
C ILE A 95 -9.69 0.20 2.82
N ASP A 96 -10.02 -0.68 1.86
CA ASP A 96 -10.99 -1.76 2.08
C ASP A 96 -10.50 -2.75 3.16
N TRP A 97 -9.19 -3.01 3.22
CA TRP A 97 -8.57 -3.75 4.31
C TRP A 97 -8.73 -3.06 5.66
N MET A 98 -8.52 -1.72 5.74
CA MET A 98 -8.78 -0.95 6.94
C MET A 98 -10.22 -1.12 7.41
N ASP A 99 -11.18 -0.90 6.51
CA ASP A 99 -12.61 -0.93 6.84
C ASP A 99 -13.04 -2.30 7.34
N ALA A 100 -12.54 -3.37 6.73
CA ALA A 100 -12.79 -4.72 7.18
C ALA A 100 -12.22 -4.98 8.59
N LEU A 101 -10.96 -4.60 8.85
CA LEU A 101 -10.34 -4.80 10.16
C LEU A 101 -11.00 -3.97 11.27
N VAL A 102 -11.52 -2.79 10.96
CA VAL A 102 -12.34 -1.99 11.89
C VAL A 102 -13.70 -2.66 12.11
N GLY A 103 -14.37 -3.10 11.05
CA GLY A 103 -15.68 -3.77 11.13
C GLY A 103 -15.64 -5.08 11.91
N GLU A 104 -14.53 -5.79 11.88
CA GLU A 104 -14.28 -7.01 12.65
C GLU A 104 -13.81 -6.73 14.10
N GLY A 105 -13.58 -5.47 14.46
CA GLY A 105 -13.13 -5.08 15.80
C GLY A 105 -11.64 -5.30 16.07
N TYR A 106 -10.82 -5.58 15.03
CA TYR A 106 -9.37 -5.74 15.20
C TYR A 106 -8.64 -4.41 15.30
N ALA A 107 -9.04 -3.39 14.54
CA ALA A 107 -8.29 -2.15 14.42
C ALA A 107 -9.06 -0.94 14.96
N ASP A 108 -8.34 -0.04 15.63
CA ASP A 108 -8.86 1.24 16.08
C ASP A 108 -8.83 2.24 14.90
N PRO A 109 -9.99 2.77 14.46
CA PRO A 109 -10.07 3.66 13.29
C PRO A 109 -9.30 4.96 13.45
N GLN A 110 -8.90 5.34 14.67
CA GLN A 110 -8.15 6.57 14.94
C GLN A 110 -6.64 6.36 15.06
N ARG A 111 -6.16 5.10 14.96
CA ARG A 111 -4.75 4.75 15.19
C ARG A 111 -4.14 3.96 14.06
N PHE A 112 -4.44 4.34 12.80
CA PHE A 112 -3.80 3.76 11.62
C PHE A 112 -2.53 4.51 11.24
N ILE A 113 -1.46 3.77 10.99
CA ILE A 113 -0.19 4.27 10.46
C ILE A 113 0.02 3.63 9.10
N LEU A 114 0.16 4.45 8.06
CA LEU A 114 0.50 3.98 6.70
C LEU A 114 1.99 4.11 6.47
N TRP A 115 2.63 3.04 6.03
CA TRP A 115 4.05 3.04 5.72
C TRP A 115 4.36 2.27 4.45
N GLY A 116 5.30 2.80 3.66
CA GLY A 116 5.85 2.08 2.54
C GLY A 116 7.12 2.70 1.96
N PRO A 117 7.99 1.88 1.34
CA PRO A 117 9.16 2.33 0.62
C PRO A 117 8.91 2.39 -0.88
N SER A 118 9.62 3.26 -1.62
CA SER A 118 9.59 3.35 -3.09
C SER A 118 8.16 3.53 -3.62
N TRP A 119 7.64 2.59 -4.39
CA TRP A 119 6.23 2.58 -4.82
C TRP A 119 5.26 2.61 -3.62
N GLY A 120 5.55 1.85 -2.56
CA GLY A 120 4.80 1.93 -1.30
C GLY A 120 4.90 3.31 -0.64
N GLY A 121 6.02 4.01 -0.79
CA GLY A 121 6.18 5.40 -0.36
C GLY A 121 5.31 6.36 -1.17
N TYR A 122 5.23 6.17 -2.48
CA TYR A 122 4.29 6.86 -3.36
C TYR A 122 2.85 6.64 -2.89
N LEU A 123 2.44 5.39 -2.69
CA LEU A 123 1.11 5.04 -2.20
C LEU A 123 0.82 5.60 -0.79
N THR A 124 1.85 5.67 0.06
CA THR A 124 1.73 6.30 1.39
C THR A 124 1.38 7.79 1.27
N LEU A 125 2.12 8.54 0.45
CA LEU A 125 1.82 9.95 0.25
C LEU A 125 0.45 10.15 -0.41
N LEU A 126 0.13 9.35 -1.42
CA LEU A 126 -1.15 9.42 -2.12
C LEU A 126 -2.32 9.10 -1.17
N GLY A 127 -2.20 8.00 -0.41
CA GLY A 127 -3.24 7.58 0.53
C GLY A 127 -3.49 8.58 1.65
N VAL A 128 -2.42 9.20 2.18
CA VAL A 128 -2.56 10.25 3.21
C VAL A 128 -3.16 11.53 2.60
N GLY A 129 -2.77 11.89 1.39
CA GLY A 129 -3.33 13.08 0.72
C GLY A 129 -4.81 12.91 0.36
N MET A 130 -5.18 11.78 -0.23
CA MET A 130 -6.56 11.50 -0.64
C MET A 130 -7.51 11.28 0.54
N HIS A 131 -7.01 10.71 1.64
CA HIS A 131 -7.82 10.30 2.79
C HIS A 131 -7.22 10.78 4.12
N PRO A 132 -7.01 12.11 4.31
CA PRO A 132 -6.26 12.66 5.45
C PRO A 132 -6.87 12.27 6.81
N ASP A 133 -8.19 12.13 6.90
CA ASP A 133 -8.89 11.80 8.14
C ASP A 133 -8.80 10.31 8.53
N ARG A 134 -8.21 9.47 7.66
CA ARG A 134 -8.11 8.03 7.90
C ARG A 134 -6.82 7.62 8.61
N TRP A 135 -5.81 8.47 8.65
CA TRP A 135 -4.47 8.14 9.11
C TRP A 135 -4.05 8.97 10.31
N ALA A 136 -3.59 8.31 11.36
CA ALA A 136 -2.92 8.98 12.48
C ALA A 136 -1.50 9.46 12.09
N ALA A 137 -0.84 8.72 11.18
CA ALA A 137 0.46 9.09 10.63
C ALA A 137 0.71 8.39 9.28
N GLY A 138 1.56 9.01 8.45
CA GLY A 138 2.13 8.43 7.25
C GLY A 138 3.66 8.49 7.28
N VAL A 139 4.35 7.41 6.93
CA VAL A 139 5.81 7.37 6.84
C VAL A 139 6.22 6.85 5.46
N ALA A 140 6.56 7.78 4.57
CA ALA A 140 6.98 7.47 3.22
C ALA A 140 8.50 7.44 3.10
N THR A 141 9.06 6.35 2.63
CA THR A 141 10.50 6.18 2.44
C THR A 141 10.83 6.20 0.96
N VAL A 142 11.71 7.12 0.53
CA VAL A 142 12.12 7.33 -0.88
C VAL A 142 10.92 7.36 -1.85
N PRO A 143 9.90 8.21 -1.58
CA PRO A 143 8.65 8.23 -2.33
C PRO A 143 8.78 8.95 -3.68
N VAL A 144 7.82 8.69 -4.58
CA VAL A 144 7.48 9.59 -5.68
C VAL A 144 6.42 10.58 -5.18
N GLY A 145 6.72 11.86 -5.16
CA GLY A 145 5.79 12.92 -4.73
C GLY A 145 5.13 13.64 -5.91
N ASP A 146 5.93 14.00 -6.92
CA ASP A 146 5.49 14.53 -8.21
C ASP A 146 5.90 13.54 -9.29
N TYR A 147 4.93 12.96 -9.97
CA TYR A 147 5.20 11.89 -10.93
C TYR A 147 5.91 12.39 -12.19
N ILE A 148 5.60 13.62 -12.64
CA ILE A 148 6.21 14.22 -13.84
C ILE A 148 7.67 14.55 -13.54
N ALA A 149 7.94 15.28 -12.46
CA ALA A 149 9.31 15.64 -12.07
C ALA A 149 10.16 14.41 -11.75
N ALA A 150 9.60 13.43 -11.03
CA ALA A 150 10.31 12.20 -10.69
C ALA A 150 10.67 11.37 -11.93
N TYR A 151 9.84 11.36 -12.97
CA TYR A 151 10.15 10.68 -14.21
C TYR A 151 11.37 11.26 -14.91
N ASP A 152 11.46 12.59 -14.98
CA ASP A 152 12.57 13.27 -15.64
C ASP A 152 13.90 13.02 -14.91
N ASP A 153 13.87 12.91 -13.57
CA ASP A 153 15.04 12.62 -12.73
C ASP A 153 15.37 11.11 -12.64
N SER A 154 14.52 10.25 -13.18
CA SER A 154 14.63 8.80 -13.05
C SER A 154 15.65 8.19 -14.02
N SER A 155 16.23 7.03 -13.63
CA SER A 155 17.07 6.25 -14.53
C SER A 155 16.28 5.73 -15.74
N PRO A 156 16.94 5.43 -16.88
CA PRO A 156 16.28 4.90 -18.08
C PRO A 156 15.44 3.63 -17.82
N SER A 157 15.86 2.79 -16.86
CA SER A 157 15.13 1.57 -16.48
C SER A 157 13.81 1.89 -15.75
N LEU A 158 13.82 2.87 -14.84
CA LEU A 158 12.61 3.31 -14.15
C LEU A 158 11.66 4.03 -15.12
N GLN A 159 12.19 4.88 -16.00
CA GLN A 159 11.38 5.50 -17.05
C GLN A 159 10.73 4.47 -17.98
N ALA A 160 11.44 3.37 -18.29
CA ALA A 160 10.86 2.29 -19.10
C ALA A 160 9.75 1.53 -18.35
N MET A 161 9.93 1.34 -17.04
CA MET A 161 8.91 0.75 -16.16
C MET A 161 7.65 1.64 -16.14
N ASP A 162 7.81 2.94 -15.91
CA ASP A 162 6.69 3.89 -15.87
C ASP A 162 5.92 3.89 -17.19
N ARG A 163 6.62 3.95 -18.33
CA ARG A 163 5.95 3.83 -19.64
C ARG A 163 5.22 2.50 -19.82
N GLY A 164 5.74 1.43 -19.22
CA GLY A 164 5.09 0.12 -19.23
C GLY A 164 3.75 0.11 -18.49
N TYR A 165 3.65 0.81 -17.38
CA TYR A 165 2.41 0.94 -16.60
C TYR A 165 1.49 2.03 -17.16
N LEU A 166 2.02 3.16 -17.59
CA LEU A 166 1.25 4.34 -17.97
C LEU A 166 0.89 4.38 -19.48
N GLY A 167 1.63 3.64 -20.31
CA GLY A 167 1.47 3.64 -21.77
C GLY A 167 2.18 4.82 -22.48
N ALA A 168 2.60 5.85 -21.72
CA ALA A 168 3.28 7.05 -22.23
C ALA A 168 4.16 7.66 -21.14
N PRO A 169 5.10 8.58 -21.50
CA PRO A 169 5.76 9.43 -20.49
C PRO A 169 4.72 10.25 -19.69
N PRO A 170 4.89 10.42 -18.36
CA PRO A 170 3.93 11.16 -17.53
C PRO A 170 3.62 12.58 -18.02
N GLY A 171 4.62 13.29 -18.56
CA GLY A 171 4.44 14.63 -19.11
C GLY A 171 3.53 14.72 -20.34
N ASP A 172 3.34 13.59 -21.05
CA ASP A 172 2.48 13.52 -22.23
C ASP A 172 1.00 13.22 -21.89
N ILE A 173 0.74 12.83 -20.62
CA ILE A 173 -0.58 12.47 -20.10
C ILE A 173 -0.96 13.22 -18.82
N PRO A 174 -0.84 14.56 -18.78
CA PRO A 174 -0.97 15.33 -17.53
C PRO A 174 -2.36 15.16 -16.88
N ASP A 175 -3.44 15.12 -17.64
CA ASP A 175 -4.80 14.96 -17.11
C ASP A 175 -5.00 13.62 -16.38
N PHE A 176 -4.26 12.58 -16.77
CA PHE A 176 -4.26 11.28 -16.10
C PHE A 176 -3.36 11.27 -14.87
N ILE A 177 -2.16 11.84 -14.97
CA ILE A 177 -1.12 11.66 -13.97
C ILE A 177 -1.18 12.68 -12.82
N ILE A 178 -1.66 13.91 -13.07
CA ILE A 178 -1.78 14.94 -12.04
C ILE A 178 -2.62 14.46 -10.84
N PRO A 179 -3.83 13.90 -11.03
CA PRO A 179 -4.62 13.38 -9.89
C PRO A 179 -3.97 12.19 -9.17
N ARG A 180 -2.94 11.58 -9.77
CA ARG A 180 -2.17 10.45 -9.23
C ARG A 180 -0.82 10.87 -8.64
N SER A 181 -0.48 12.14 -8.75
CA SER A 181 0.71 12.72 -8.13
C SER A 181 0.37 13.21 -6.73
N PRO A 182 1.01 12.69 -5.66
CA PRO A 182 0.71 13.08 -4.27
C PRO A 182 0.77 14.58 -4.00
N ILE A 183 1.64 15.32 -4.71
CA ILE A 183 1.76 16.77 -4.59
C ILE A 183 0.46 17.53 -4.89
N THR A 184 -0.52 16.89 -5.51
CA THR A 184 -1.83 17.46 -5.83
C THR A 184 -2.71 17.66 -4.59
N TYR A 185 -2.44 16.92 -3.53
CA TYR A 185 -3.17 16.90 -2.25
C TYR A 185 -2.35 17.59 -1.13
#